data_105f6111ec79a27c91a62470b0fb4363
#
_entry.id   105f6111ec79a27c91a62470b0fb4363
#
_cell.length_a   1.000
_cell.length_b   1.000
_cell.length_c   1.000
_cell.angle_alpha   90.00
_cell.angle_beta   90.00
_cell.angle_gamma   90.00
#
_symmetry.space_group_name_H-M   'P 1'
#
loop_
_entity.id
_entity.type
_entity.pdbx_description
1 polymer ?
#
loop_
_entity_poly.entity_id
_entity_poly.type
_entity_poly.pdbx_seq_one_letter_code
_entity_poly.pdbx_strand_id
1 'polypeptide(L)'
;MTTKPTVTPRTGSPRVPRLGERLRQLRIGAGLTQGQLAGDRFSKEYISQIERGKTRPTSETIAWLALRLGVDQTFLESGVSADERARAETILARADALLDERRADEALAEYGKALPAVLGTGAVELHVRALNGEGIALAQTGDVKAGLERLAEARTIVERPEFSDVDRAEVLYRIGVCRCLLQSIATAVALFDEALALAERSGMPCDQLRLGIFAWRSRCYRRQRDFEAAREDVERALELADAMQDSRALGQAYFQASVLAERDGHWVLARTYAEKAKAQYEDLADRQNVGRLLNNLGGLDFLLGKPEKAVEHLKNAFSVALEVGHDEDAAKAVSSLAQVHLRTGDAVRAEEQARHALQIIGEREDMLDEAGNVQLVLGRALLDQGRLDEAQSALDRAEDLLSQLSSASHRAAAWIAQGDLATKRGDERRAAVLYRRAAEALQDFRF
;
A
#
# COMPACT_ATOMS: atom_id res chain seq x y z
N MET A 1 32.20 34.07 34.96
CA MET A 1 31.29 34.73 34.01
C MET A 1 30.52 33.67 33.28
N THR A 2 29.31 33.39 33.77
CA THR A 2 28.40 32.32 33.26
C THR A 2 27.37 32.99 32.35
N THR A 3 27.48 32.73 31.06
CA THR A 3 26.50 33.18 30.06
C THR A 3 25.25 32.26 30.09
N LYS A 4 24.11 32.84 30.41
CA LYS A 4 22.76 32.20 30.28
C LYS A 4 22.43 31.94 28.80
N PRO A 5 21.81 30.80 28.43
CA PRO A 5 21.33 30.62 27.09
C PRO A 5 20.04 31.42 26.86
N THR A 6 20.02 32.17 25.78
CA THR A 6 18.89 32.95 25.26
C THR A 6 17.82 31.98 24.75
N VAL A 7 16.65 32.02 25.37
CA VAL A 7 15.45 31.29 24.91
C VAL A 7 14.86 32.02 23.71
N THR A 8 14.95 31.42 22.55
CA THR A 8 14.20 31.86 21.34
C THR A 8 12.69 31.66 21.57
N PRO A 9 11.83 32.64 21.23
CA PRO A 9 10.39 32.45 21.37
C PRO A 9 9.89 31.41 20.31
N ARG A 10 9.19 30.37 20.80
CA ARG A 10 8.40 29.46 19.98
C ARG A 10 7.37 30.29 19.21
N THR A 11 7.49 30.31 17.88
CA THR A 11 6.43 30.78 16.98
C THR A 11 5.24 29.85 17.11
N GLY A 12 4.27 30.20 17.95
CA GLY A 12 2.99 29.52 18.06
C GLY A 12 2.22 29.69 16.75
N SER A 13 1.69 28.59 16.23
CA SER A 13 0.72 28.61 15.13
C SER A 13 -0.40 29.63 15.43
N PRO A 14 -0.89 30.39 14.44
CA PRO A 14 -1.93 31.39 14.66
C PRO A 14 -3.18 30.70 15.23
N ARG A 15 -3.50 31.05 16.47
CA ARG A 15 -4.64 30.49 17.21
C ARG A 15 -5.93 31.05 16.58
N VAL A 16 -6.70 30.23 15.90
CA VAL A 16 -8.01 30.63 15.38
C VAL A 16 -8.83 31.22 16.51
N PRO A 17 -9.32 32.48 16.39
CA PRO A 17 -10.08 33.12 17.45
C PRO A 17 -11.33 32.31 17.79
N ARG A 18 -11.70 32.21 19.08
CA ARG A 18 -12.93 31.53 19.49
C ARG A 18 -14.15 32.30 18.97
N LEU A 19 -15.30 31.63 18.81
CA LEU A 19 -16.53 32.20 18.29
C LEU A 19 -16.86 33.58 18.94
N GLY A 20 -16.76 33.70 20.26
CA GLY A 20 -17.03 34.97 20.95
C GLY A 20 -16.05 36.07 20.60
N GLU A 21 -14.77 35.73 20.42
CA GLU A 21 -13.73 36.67 20.00
C GLU A 21 -13.98 37.13 18.56
N ARG A 22 -14.32 36.23 17.65
CA ARG A 22 -14.70 36.55 16.27
C ARG A 22 -15.93 37.43 16.18
N LEU A 23 -16.98 37.07 16.95
CA LEU A 23 -18.21 37.86 17.01
C LEU A 23 -17.91 39.29 17.42
N ARG A 24 -17.07 39.46 18.44
CA ARG A 24 -16.66 40.78 18.94
C ARG A 24 -15.86 41.55 17.87
N GLN A 25 -14.92 40.90 17.19
CA GLN A 25 -14.11 41.52 16.14
C GLN A 25 -14.97 41.99 14.96
N LEU A 26 -15.86 41.12 14.49
CA LEU A 26 -16.79 41.43 13.39
C LEU A 26 -17.73 42.56 13.75
N ARG A 27 -18.31 42.52 14.96
CA ARG A 27 -19.19 43.59 15.46
C ARG A 27 -18.48 44.96 15.52
N ILE A 28 -17.24 44.97 16.05
CA ILE A 28 -16.42 46.20 16.10
C ILE A 28 -16.08 46.67 14.70
N GLY A 29 -15.67 45.75 13.80
CA GLY A 29 -15.38 46.08 12.39
C GLY A 29 -16.60 46.62 11.63
N ALA A 30 -17.81 46.17 11.97
CA ALA A 30 -19.07 46.70 11.46
C ALA A 30 -19.51 48.00 12.14
N GLY A 31 -18.78 48.53 13.13
CA GLY A 31 -19.12 49.74 13.85
C GLY A 31 -20.36 49.61 14.79
N LEU A 32 -20.77 48.38 15.12
CA LEU A 32 -21.98 48.14 15.91
C LEU A 32 -21.68 48.05 17.41
N THR A 33 -22.58 48.60 18.24
CA THR A 33 -22.64 48.34 19.70
C THR A 33 -23.24 46.94 19.95
N GLN A 34 -23.03 46.37 21.13
CA GLN A 34 -23.65 45.08 21.50
C GLN A 34 -25.20 45.16 21.46
N GLY A 35 -25.80 46.30 21.84
CA GLY A 35 -27.23 46.52 21.73
C GLY A 35 -27.72 46.60 20.28
N GLN A 36 -26.99 47.28 19.41
CA GLN A 36 -27.32 47.33 17.99
C GLN A 36 -27.21 45.97 17.32
N LEU A 37 -26.20 45.16 17.67
CA LEU A 37 -26.10 43.80 17.17
C LEU A 37 -27.24 42.92 17.69
N ALA A 38 -27.64 43.06 18.95
CA ALA A 38 -28.74 42.30 19.54
C ALA A 38 -30.09 42.58 18.85
N GLY A 39 -30.31 43.82 18.37
CA GLY A 39 -31.59 44.24 17.78
C GLY A 39 -32.78 44.02 18.71
N ASP A 40 -33.92 43.68 18.12
CA ASP A 40 -35.16 43.41 18.88
C ASP A 40 -35.29 41.93 19.26
N ARG A 41 -34.34 41.08 18.83
CA ARG A 41 -34.43 39.62 19.05
C ARG A 41 -33.71 39.15 20.33
N PHE A 42 -32.65 39.83 20.73
CA PHE A 42 -31.83 39.45 21.87
C PHE A 42 -31.55 40.63 22.78
N SER A 43 -31.07 40.34 24.01
CA SER A 43 -30.60 41.40 24.91
C SER A 43 -29.11 41.70 24.67
N LYS A 44 -28.69 42.92 25.01
CA LYS A 44 -27.27 43.34 25.02
C LYS A 44 -26.43 42.39 25.90
N GLU A 45 -26.98 41.97 27.02
CA GLU A 45 -26.36 41.08 27.99
C GLU A 45 -26.08 39.72 27.37
N TYR A 46 -27.00 39.18 26.56
CA TYR A 46 -26.83 37.91 25.87
C TYR A 46 -25.68 37.97 24.86
N ILE A 47 -25.60 39.01 24.05
CA ILE A 47 -24.48 39.24 23.14
C ILE A 47 -23.16 39.33 23.91
N SER A 48 -23.14 40.07 25.03
CA SER A 48 -21.95 40.18 25.90
C SER A 48 -21.52 38.83 26.49
N GLN A 49 -22.46 37.95 26.83
CA GLN A 49 -22.17 36.60 27.35
C GLN A 49 -21.56 35.71 26.25
N ILE A 50 -22.07 35.78 25.03
CA ILE A 50 -21.49 35.04 23.85
C ILE A 50 -20.07 35.54 23.58
N GLU A 51 -19.85 36.86 23.49
CA GLU A 51 -18.54 37.45 23.25
C GLU A 51 -17.48 37.04 24.28
N ARG A 52 -17.89 36.84 25.55
CA ARG A 52 -17.02 36.39 26.64
C ARG A 52 -16.92 34.86 26.75
N GLY A 53 -17.58 34.13 25.86
CA GLY A 53 -17.60 32.65 25.88
C GLY A 53 -18.31 32.03 27.07
N LYS A 54 -19.18 32.80 27.76
CA LYS A 54 -19.98 32.34 28.92
C LYS A 54 -21.24 31.59 28.50
N THR A 55 -21.72 31.81 27.28
CA THR A 55 -22.90 31.17 26.72
C THR A 55 -22.61 30.71 25.32
N ARG A 56 -23.00 29.47 24.98
CA ARG A 56 -22.92 28.93 23.64
C ARG A 56 -24.23 29.20 22.91
N PRO A 57 -24.25 30.00 21.83
CA PRO A 57 -25.45 30.26 21.05
C PRO A 57 -25.88 29.02 20.26
N THR A 58 -27.19 28.93 19.96
CA THR A 58 -27.73 27.91 19.05
C THR A 58 -27.34 28.21 17.60
N SER A 59 -27.41 27.22 16.71
CA SER A 59 -27.14 27.40 15.28
C SER A 59 -28.04 28.45 14.65
N GLU A 60 -29.32 28.54 15.08
CA GLU A 60 -30.25 29.56 14.64
C GLU A 60 -29.82 30.97 15.09
N THR A 61 -29.31 31.12 16.31
CA THR A 61 -28.74 32.37 16.81
C THR A 61 -27.50 32.76 16.01
N ILE A 62 -26.63 31.81 15.71
CA ILE A 62 -25.41 32.06 14.90
C ILE A 62 -25.80 32.50 13.48
N ALA A 63 -26.76 31.83 12.84
CA ALA A 63 -27.26 32.19 11.51
C ALA A 63 -27.80 33.62 11.49
N TRP A 64 -28.58 34.00 12.51
CA TRP A 64 -29.13 35.36 12.64
C TRP A 64 -28.03 36.42 12.85
N LEU A 65 -27.04 36.13 13.71
CA LEU A 65 -25.90 37.04 13.94
C LEU A 65 -25.03 37.18 12.70
N ALA A 66 -24.80 36.10 11.97
CA ALA A 66 -24.05 36.09 10.72
C ALA A 66 -24.72 36.96 9.63
N LEU A 67 -26.05 36.80 9.46
CA LEU A 67 -26.83 37.60 8.52
C LEU A 67 -26.75 39.10 8.89
N ARG A 68 -26.83 39.42 10.17
CA ARG A 68 -26.77 40.81 10.61
C ARG A 68 -25.41 41.47 10.51
N LEU A 69 -24.35 40.66 10.53
CA LEU A 69 -22.97 41.10 10.36
C LEU A 69 -22.52 41.03 8.87
N GLY A 70 -23.39 40.53 7.97
CA GLY A 70 -23.06 40.37 6.56
C GLY A 70 -21.95 39.36 6.28
N VAL A 71 -21.84 38.31 7.13
CA VAL A 71 -20.86 37.26 7.01
C VAL A 71 -21.52 35.89 6.87
N ASP A 72 -20.77 34.93 6.34
CA ASP A 72 -21.20 33.53 6.28
C ASP A 72 -21.37 32.93 7.71
N GLN A 73 -22.40 32.11 7.90
CA GLN A 73 -22.65 31.45 9.17
C GLN A 73 -21.48 30.57 9.60
N THR A 74 -20.93 29.81 8.65
CA THR A 74 -19.80 28.88 8.90
C THR A 74 -18.56 29.68 9.27
N PHE A 75 -18.33 30.84 8.66
CA PHE A 75 -17.26 31.75 9.04
C PHE A 75 -17.42 32.27 10.48
N LEU A 76 -18.62 32.67 10.87
CA LEU A 76 -18.84 33.09 12.24
C LEU A 76 -18.66 31.95 13.24
N GLU A 77 -19.05 30.72 12.88
CA GLU A 77 -19.00 29.55 13.76
C GLU A 77 -17.58 28.95 13.88
N SER A 78 -16.87 28.77 12.77
CA SER A 78 -15.59 28.09 12.69
C SER A 78 -14.39 29.03 12.47
N GLY A 79 -14.61 30.21 11.92
CA GLY A 79 -13.58 31.17 11.50
C GLY A 79 -13.13 30.98 10.05
N VAL A 80 -13.78 30.11 9.29
CA VAL A 80 -13.46 29.75 7.92
C VAL A 80 -14.72 29.94 7.07
N SER A 81 -14.56 30.50 5.88
CA SER A 81 -15.69 30.65 4.95
C SER A 81 -16.07 29.29 4.35
N ALA A 82 -17.35 29.13 3.99
CA ALA A 82 -17.81 27.95 3.27
C ALA A 82 -16.99 27.72 1.98
N ASP A 83 -16.59 28.77 1.32
CA ASP A 83 -15.76 28.72 0.10
C ASP A 83 -14.34 28.15 0.37
N GLU A 84 -13.71 28.54 1.48
CA GLU A 84 -12.38 28.03 1.86
C GLU A 84 -12.44 26.55 2.20
N ARG A 85 -13.47 26.13 2.94
CA ARG A 85 -13.71 24.71 3.22
C ARG A 85 -13.97 23.92 1.94
N ALA A 86 -14.84 24.40 1.06
CA ALA A 86 -15.14 23.75 -0.21
C ALA A 86 -13.90 23.63 -1.13
N ARG A 87 -13.03 24.64 -1.12
CA ARG A 87 -11.75 24.57 -1.84
C ARG A 87 -10.83 23.48 -1.27
N ALA A 88 -10.69 23.43 0.05
CA ALA A 88 -9.89 22.40 0.70
C ALA A 88 -10.42 20.98 0.40
N GLU A 89 -11.74 20.78 0.50
CA GLU A 89 -12.41 19.53 0.15
C GLU A 89 -12.22 19.15 -1.32
N THR A 90 -12.27 20.13 -2.25
CA THR A 90 -12.05 19.88 -3.68
C THR A 90 -10.62 19.43 -3.98
N ILE A 91 -9.62 20.08 -3.37
CA ILE A 91 -8.20 19.69 -3.56
C ILE A 91 -7.97 18.30 -2.99
N LEU A 92 -8.53 18.03 -1.80
CA LEU A 92 -8.42 16.73 -1.15
C LEU A 92 -9.09 15.62 -1.95
N ALA A 93 -10.30 15.86 -2.48
CA ALA A 93 -11.00 14.89 -3.33
C ALA A 93 -10.24 14.59 -4.63
N ARG A 94 -9.55 15.59 -5.20
CA ARG A 94 -8.68 15.36 -6.35
C ARG A 94 -7.46 14.51 -5.99
N ALA A 95 -6.84 14.75 -4.84
CA ALA A 95 -5.72 13.94 -4.35
C ALA A 95 -6.13 12.48 -4.12
N ASP A 96 -7.30 12.27 -3.49
CA ASP A 96 -7.85 10.93 -3.28
C ASP A 96 -8.13 10.21 -4.60
N ALA A 97 -8.72 10.89 -5.59
CA ALA A 97 -8.99 10.32 -6.91
C ALA A 97 -7.69 9.88 -7.62
N LEU A 98 -6.63 10.70 -7.56
CA LEU A 98 -5.32 10.33 -8.11
C LEU A 98 -4.71 9.11 -7.40
N LEU A 99 -4.90 9.01 -6.09
CA LEU A 99 -4.44 7.85 -5.33
C LEU A 99 -5.19 6.57 -5.74
N ASP A 100 -6.50 6.67 -5.96
CA ASP A 100 -7.34 5.56 -6.45
C ASP A 100 -6.96 5.15 -7.88
N GLU A 101 -6.54 6.11 -8.72
CA GLU A 101 -5.99 5.88 -10.07
C GLU A 101 -4.54 5.32 -10.04
N ARG A 102 -3.95 5.09 -8.87
CA ARG A 102 -2.56 4.65 -8.65
C ARG A 102 -1.49 5.62 -9.16
N ARG A 103 -1.81 6.88 -9.26
CA ARG A 103 -0.91 7.99 -9.63
C ARG A 103 -0.33 8.60 -8.35
N ALA A 104 0.42 7.81 -7.60
CA ALA A 104 0.84 8.15 -6.23
C ALA A 104 1.70 9.43 -6.16
N ASP A 105 2.61 9.65 -7.12
CA ASP A 105 3.43 10.88 -7.17
C ASP A 105 2.59 12.13 -7.37
N GLU A 106 1.60 12.08 -8.25
CA GLU A 106 0.69 13.19 -8.50
C GLU A 106 -0.26 13.40 -7.32
N ALA A 107 -0.75 12.30 -6.72
CA ALA A 107 -1.54 12.35 -5.49
C ALA A 107 -0.76 13.03 -4.36
N LEU A 108 0.51 12.67 -4.17
CA LEU A 108 1.37 13.28 -3.15
C LEU A 108 1.55 14.80 -3.37
N ALA A 109 1.72 15.23 -4.62
CA ALA A 109 1.79 16.64 -4.95
C ALA A 109 0.48 17.40 -4.62
N GLU A 110 -0.68 16.78 -4.85
CA GLU A 110 -1.99 17.38 -4.51
C GLU A 110 -2.23 17.35 -2.98
N TYR A 111 -1.84 16.29 -2.24
CA TYR A 111 -1.90 16.28 -0.77
C TYR A 111 -1.02 17.39 -0.16
N GLY A 112 0.16 17.66 -0.74
CA GLY A 112 1.01 18.77 -0.34
C GLY A 112 0.32 20.15 -0.47
N LYS A 113 -0.62 20.32 -1.42
CA LYS A 113 -1.46 21.51 -1.55
C LYS A 113 -2.68 21.46 -0.63
N ALA A 114 -3.28 20.28 -0.46
CA ALA A 114 -4.47 20.09 0.36
C ALA A 114 -4.19 20.35 1.84
N LEU A 115 -3.07 19.85 2.38
CA LEU A 115 -2.77 19.91 3.82
C LEU A 115 -2.75 21.35 4.38
N PRO A 116 -2.06 22.34 3.78
CA PRO A 116 -2.13 23.73 4.25
C PRO A 116 -3.54 24.32 4.18
N ALA A 117 -4.29 24.01 3.09
CA ALA A 117 -5.65 24.48 2.91
C ALA A 117 -6.57 23.88 4.00
N VAL A 118 -6.47 22.60 4.27
CA VAL A 118 -7.23 21.87 5.31
C VAL A 118 -6.90 22.41 6.69
N LEU A 119 -5.63 22.61 7.02
CA LEU A 119 -5.21 23.21 8.30
C LEU A 119 -5.80 24.59 8.50
N GLY A 120 -5.89 25.39 7.43
CA GLY A 120 -6.54 26.71 7.42
C GLY A 120 -8.02 26.64 7.79
N THR A 121 -8.71 25.54 7.52
CA THR A 121 -10.14 25.37 7.83
C THR A 121 -10.40 25.04 9.30
N GLY A 122 -9.42 24.51 10.04
CA GLY A 122 -9.62 23.96 11.38
C GLY A 122 -10.52 22.71 11.43
N ALA A 123 -10.89 22.15 10.27
CA ALA A 123 -11.70 20.93 10.15
C ALA A 123 -10.83 19.70 10.44
N VAL A 124 -10.96 19.16 11.64
CA VAL A 124 -10.08 18.08 12.13
C VAL A 124 -10.31 16.78 11.35
N GLU A 125 -11.52 16.52 10.89
CA GLU A 125 -11.89 15.37 10.06
C GLU A 125 -11.21 15.42 8.67
N LEU A 126 -11.12 16.61 8.06
CA LEU A 126 -10.40 16.79 6.80
C LEU A 126 -8.89 16.64 7.00
N HIS A 127 -8.39 17.06 8.15
CA HIS A 127 -6.97 16.89 8.49
C HIS A 127 -6.59 15.41 8.60
N VAL A 128 -7.39 14.60 9.30
CA VAL A 128 -7.19 13.15 9.38
C VAL A 128 -7.24 12.51 8.00
N ARG A 129 -8.22 12.89 7.16
CA ARG A 129 -8.33 12.38 5.79
C ARG A 129 -7.11 12.73 4.96
N ALA A 130 -6.60 13.96 5.03
CA ALA A 130 -5.40 14.39 4.32
C ALA A 130 -4.15 13.60 4.78
N LEU A 131 -3.95 13.43 6.10
CA LEU A 131 -2.84 12.66 6.65
C LEU A 131 -2.90 11.18 6.25
N ASN A 132 -4.09 10.58 6.24
CA ASN A 132 -4.30 9.20 5.80
C ASN A 132 -3.94 9.01 4.33
N GLY A 133 -4.40 9.92 3.45
CA GLY A 133 -4.12 9.86 2.03
C GLY A 133 -2.64 10.12 1.73
N GLU A 134 -2.05 11.18 2.29
CA GLU A 134 -0.62 11.48 2.16
C GLU A 134 0.24 10.31 2.65
N GLY A 135 -0.11 9.71 3.79
CA GLY A 135 0.61 8.57 4.35
C GLY A 135 0.66 7.36 3.42
N ILE A 136 -0.45 7.05 2.76
CA ILE A 136 -0.51 5.96 1.77
C ILE A 136 0.19 6.35 0.46
N ALA A 137 0.06 7.59 -0.01
CA ALA A 137 0.77 8.07 -1.19
C ALA A 137 2.30 7.97 -1.00
N LEU A 138 2.83 8.41 0.15
CA LEU A 138 4.23 8.24 0.53
C LEU A 138 4.67 6.78 0.55
N ALA A 139 3.83 5.90 1.09
CA ALA A 139 4.13 4.47 1.11
C ALA A 139 4.18 3.86 -0.30
N GLN A 140 3.32 4.31 -1.21
CA GLN A 140 3.29 3.84 -2.60
C GLN A 140 4.44 4.38 -3.44
N THR A 141 4.95 5.59 -3.13
CA THR A 141 6.15 6.16 -3.78
C THR A 141 7.47 5.64 -3.20
N GLY A 142 7.41 4.74 -2.21
CA GLY A 142 8.57 4.08 -1.60
C GLY A 142 9.00 4.64 -0.25
N ASP A 143 8.57 5.84 0.15
CA ASP A 143 8.91 6.41 1.46
C ASP A 143 7.91 5.95 2.54
N VAL A 144 7.94 4.65 2.83
CA VAL A 144 7.04 4.03 3.83
C VAL A 144 7.27 4.59 5.24
N LYS A 145 8.48 5.06 5.54
CA LYS A 145 8.80 5.62 6.86
C LYS A 145 8.12 6.98 7.07
N ALA A 146 8.24 7.89 6.11
CA ALA A 146 7.53 9.16 6.15
C ALA A 146 6.00 8.93 6.15
N GLY A 147 5.50 7.98 5.39
CA GLY A 147 4.10 7.57 5.41
C GLY A 147 3.62 7.17 6.82
N LEU A 148 4.41 6.38 7.56
CA LEU A 148 4.10 6.02 8.94
C LEU A 148 4.09 7.22 9.89
N GLU A 149 4.93 8.23 9.69
CA GLU A 149 4.92 9.44 10.50
C GLU A 149 3.61 10.21 10.34
N ARG A 150 3.11 10.35 9.10
CA ARG A 150 1.81 10.97 8.82
C ARG A 150 0.65 10.20 9.45
N LEU A 151 0.67 8.88 9.31
CA LEU A 151 -0.36 8.02 9.91
C LEU A 151 -0.30 8.00 11.46
N ALA A 152 0.87 8.14 12.06
CA ALA A 152 1.01 8.27 13.51
C ALA A 152 0.41 9.60 14.01
N GLU A 153 0.56 10.69 13.26
CA GLU A 153 -0.11 11.96 13.53
C GLU A 153 -1.65 11.79 13.44
N ALA A 154 -2.15 11.17 12.37
CA ALA A 154 -3.57 10.85 12.22
C ALA A 154 -4.10 10.02 13.39
N ARG A 155 -3.36 8.98 13.82
CA ARG A 155 -3.70 8.14 14.97
C ARG A 155 -3.91 8.96 16.25
N THR A 156 -3.01 9.90 16.51
CA THR A 156 -3.11 10.77 17.69
C THR A 156 -4.37 11.63 17.68
N ILE A 157 -4.82 12.03 16.49
CA ILE A 157 -6.01 12.87 16.33
C ILE A 157 -7.28 12.05 16.51
N VAL A 158 -7.37 10.84 15.95
CA VAL A 158 -8.59 10.00 16.02
C VAL A 158 -8.87 9.40 17.40
N GLU A 159 -7.92 9.50 18.35
CA GLU A 159 -8.17 9.15 19.76
C GLU A 159 -9.15 10.11 20.45
N ARG A 160 -9.45 11.26 19.86
CA ARG A 160 -10.41 12.22 20.42
C ARG A 160 -11.83 11.65 20.36
N PRO A 161 -12.71 12.06 21.31
CA PRO A 161 -14.07 11.50 21.43
C PRO A 161 -15.00 11.81 20.26
N GLU A 162 -14.69 12.80 19.42
CA GLU A 162 -15.48 13.13 18.23
C GLU A 162 -15.32 12.12 17.08
N PHE A 163 -14.31 11.25 17.13
CA PHE A 163 -14.08 10.25 16.09
C PHE A 163 -14.72 8.91 16.42
N SER A 164 -15.26 8.26 15.39
CA SER A 164 -15.89 6.95 15.50
C SER A 164 -14.86 5.81 15.57
N ASP A 165 -15.34 4.61 15.93
CA ASP A 165 -14.52 3.40 15.85
C ASP A 165 -14.10 3.07 14.40
N VAL A 166 -14.91 3.47 13.40
CA VAL A 166 -14.54 3.30 11.97
C VAL A 166 -13.35 4.20 11.59
N ASP A 167 -13.34 5.46 12.06
CA ASP A 167 -12.22 6.38 11.80
C ASP A 167 -10.91 5.84 12.40
N ARG A 168 -10.97 5.28 13.62
CA ARG A 168 -9.82 4.63 14.27
C ARG A 168 -9.38 3.38 13.51
N ALA A 169 -10.33 2.55 13.10
CA ALA A 169 -10.06 1.34 12.32
C ALA A 169 -9.38 1.66 10.98
N GLU A 170 -9.82 2.72 10.28
CA GLU A 170 -9.23 3.16 9.02
C GLU A 170 -7.75 3.53 9.19
N VAL A 171 -7.42 4.30 10.23
CA VAL A 171 -6.02 4.69 10.51
C VAL A 171 -5.16 3.48 10.86
N LEU A 172 -5.67 2.57 11.71
CA LEU A 172 -4.96 1.34 12.09
C LEU A 172 -4.72 0.43 10.88
N TYR A 173 -5.72 0.28 10.01
CA TYR A 173 -5.61 -0.45 8.76
C TYR A 173 -4.46 0.10 7.90
N ARG A 174 -4.40 1.42 7.69
CA ARG A 174 -3.35 2.06 6.88
C ARG A 174 -1.96 1.90 7.51
N ILE A 175 -1.84 2.01 8.83
CA ILE A 175 -0.59 1.71 9.54
C ILE A 175 -0.21 0.23 9.33
N GLY A 176 -1.17 -0.69 9.42
CA GLY A 176 -0.98 -2.11 9.16
C GLY A 176 -0.42 -2.38 7.75
N VAL A 177 -0.95 -1.71 6.73
CA VAL A 177 -0.43 -1.77 5.35
C VAL A 177 1.04 -1.35 5.29
N CYS A 178 1.39 -0.21 5.87
CA CYS A 178 2.79 0.26 5.92
C CYS A 178 3.71 -0.70 6.69
N ARG A 179 3.24 -1.29 7.79
CA ARG A 179 4.00 -2.29 8.55
C ARG A 179 4.23 -3.57 7.74
N CYS A 180 3.23 -4.00 6.96
CA CYS A 180 3.36 -5.14 6.04
C CYS A 180 4.41 -4.86 4.95
N LEU A 181 4.44 -3.66 4.38
CA LEU A 181 5.45 -3.23 3.39
C LEU A 181 6.86 -3.24 3.99
N LEU A 182 7.03 -2.83 5.25
CA LEU A 182 8.29 -2.88 6.00
C LEU A 182 8.63 -4.28 6.55
N GLN A 183 7.98 -5.34 6.09
CA GLN A 183 8.20 -6.73 6.53
C GLN A 183 7.94 -6.98 8.03
N SER A 184 7.30 -6.05 8.75
CA SER A 184 6.90 -6.21 10.15
C SER A 184 5.56 -6.96 10.24
N ILE A 185 5.53 -8.21 9.77
CA ILE A 185 4.31 -8.95 9.48
C ILE A 185 3.45 -9.20 10.73
N ALA A 186 4.06 -9.62 11.84
CA ALA A 186 3.32 -9.86 13.10
C ALA A 186 2.63 -8.58 13.62
N THR A 187 3.33 -7.44 13.54
CA THR A 187 2.75 -6.14 13.93
C THR A 187 1.60 -5.74 12.98
N ALA A 188 1.75 -6.00 11.68
CA ALA A 188 0.70 -5.73 10.70
C ALA A 188 -0.56 -6.53 10.99
N VAL A 189 -0.43 -7.85 11.26
CA VAL A 189 -1.57 -8.72 11.62
C VAL A 189 -2.28 -8.21 12.86
N ALA A 190 -1.55 -7.89 13.94
CA ALA A 190 -2.15 -7.37 15.17
C ALA A 190 -2.93 -6.05 14.93
N LEU A 191 -2.41 -5.15 14.07
CA LEU A 191 -3.12 -3.90 13.71
C LEU A 191 -4.36 -4.17 12.87
N PHE A 192 -4.33 -5.14 11.97
CA PHE A 192 -5.50 -5.56 11.19
C PHE A 192 -6.56 -6.20 12.06
N ASP A 193 -6.19 -7.00 13.05
CA ASP A 193 -7.11 -7.61 14.02
C ASP A 193 -7.80 -6.53 14.87
N GLU A 194 -7.04 -5.53 15.37
CA GLU A 194 -7.58 -4.40 16.10
C GLU A 194 -8.52 -3.56 15.23
N ALA A 195 -8.14 -3.27 13.99
CA ALA A 195 -8.96 -2.51 13.04
C ALA A 195 -10.26 -3.25 12.72
N LEU A 196 -10.22 -4.56 12.49
CA LEU A 196 -11.40 -5.38 12.21
C LEU A 196 -12.35 -5.40 13.41
N ALA A 197 -11.84 -5.59 14.63
CA ALA A 197 -12.64 -5.58 15.85
C ALA A 197 -13.36 -4.22 16.08
N LEU A 198 -12.69 -3.09 15.76
CA LEU A 198 -13.30 -1.76 15.81
C LEU A 198 -14.39 -1.61 14.74
N ALA A 199 -14.11 -2.03 13.51
CA ALA A 199 -15.06 -1.96 12.40
C ALA A 199 -16.34 -2.77 12.68
N GLU A 200 -16.18 -3.99 13.23
CA GLU A 200 -17.32 -4.84 13.60
C GLU A 200 -18.14 -4.28 14.78
N ARG A 201 -17.45 -3.72 15.77
CA ARG A 201 -18.12 -3.13 16.95
C ARG A 201 -18.91 -1.87 16.61
N SER A 202 -18.52 -1.12 15.59
CA SER A 202 -19.13 0.17 15.26
C SER A 202 -20.60 0.08 14.86
N GLY A 203 -21.05 -1.06 14.30
CA GLY A 203 -22.37 -1.22 13.70
C GLY A 203 -22.63 -0.35 12.46
N MET A 204 -21.64 0.40 11.99
CA MET A 204 -21.72 1.25 10.79
C MET A 204 -21.35 0.45 9.53
N PRO A 205 -21.95 0.75 8.37
CA PRO A 205 -21.56 0.12 7.12
C PRO A 205 -20.12 0.55 6.78
N CYS A 206 -19.19 -0.42 6.80
CA CYS A 206 -17.77 -0.21 6.52
C CYS A 206 -17.17 -1.40 5.74
N ASP A 207 -17.96 -1.98 4.83
CA ASP A 207 -17.59 -3.19 4.09
C ASP A 207 -16.33 -2.98 3.23
N GLN A 208 -16.13 -1.79 2.66
CA GLN A 208 -14.91 -1.44 1.93
C GLN A 208 -13.66 -1.54 2.83
N LEU A 209 -13.74 -1.03 4.05
CA LEU A 209 -12.63 -1.13 5.02
C LEU A 209 -12.38 -2.59 5.42
N ARG A 210 -13.43 -3.35 5.75
CA ARG A 210 -13.33 -4.77 6.10
C ARG A 210 -12.70 -5.60 4.98
N LEU A 211 -13.13 -5.36 3.75
CA LEU A 211 -12.56 -5.96 2.55
C LEU A 211 -11.07 -5.66 2.42
N GLY A 212 -10.67 -4.40 2.59
CA GLY A 212 -9.26 -4.00 2.57
C GLY A 212 -8.43 -4.70 3.65
N ILE A 213 -8.99 -4.81 4.88
CA ILE A 213 -8.35 -5.50 6.00
C ILE A 213 -8.13 -6.99 5.65
N PHE A 214 -9.16 -7.72 5.21
CA PHE A 214 -9.04 -9.13 4.84
C PHE A 214 -8.02 -9.33 3.71
N ALA A 215 -8.07 -8.48 2.67
CA ALA A 215 -7.15 -8.57 1.54
C ALA A 215 -5.67 -8.38 1.95
N TRP A 216 -5.36 -7.50 2.88
CA TRP A 216 -3.99 -7.30 3.36
C TRP A 216 -3.58 -8.30 4.43
N ARG A 217 -4.48 -8.67 5.34
CA ARG A 217 -4.19 -9.66 6.38
C ARG A 217 -3.93 -11.04 5.79
N SER A 218 -4.67 -11.45 4.75
CA SER A 218 -4.41 -12.69 4.01
C SER A 218 -2.98 -12.73 3.41
N ARG A 219 -2.48 -11.59 2.91
CA ARG A 219 -1.09 -11.49 2.44
C ARG A 219 -0.08 -11.68 3.55
N CYS A 220 -0.38 -11.13 4.74
CA CYS A 220 0.46 -11.29 5.92
C CYS A 220 0.48 -12.74 6.40
N TYR A 221 -0.67 -13.40 6.53
CA TYR A 221 -0.78 -14.82 6.88
C TYR A 221 -0.04 -15.71 5.89
N ARG A 222 -0.16 -15.45 4.59
CA ARG A 222 0.60 -16.19 3.58
C ARG A 222 2.11 -16.06 3.76
N ARG A 223 2.62 -14.87 4.16
CA ARG A 223 4.04 -14.67 4.46
C ARG A 223 4.47 -15.38 5.73
N GLN A 224 3.59 -15.50 6.72
CA GLN A 224 3.79 -16.31 7.95
C GLN A 224 3.63 -17.81 7.69
N ARG A 225 3.21 -18.22 6.50
CA ARG A 225 2.86 -19.60 6.14
C ARG A 225 1.63 -20.15 6.87
N ASP A 226 0.80 -19.27 7.41
CA ASP A 226 -0.52 -19.60 7.94
C ASP A 226 -1.54 -19.54 6.80
N PHE A 227 -1.64 -20.68 6.06
CA PHE A 227 -2.43 -20.72 4.83
C PHE A 227 -3.91 -20.94 5.10
N GLU A 228 -4.26 -21.52 6.22
CA GLU A 228 -5.66 -21.66 6.64
C GLU A 228 -6.25 -20.27 6.93
N ALA A 229 -5.61 -19.49 7.80
CA ALA A 229 -6.04 -18.12 8.08
C ALA A 229 -6.02 -17.23 6.81
N ALA A 230 -5.04 -17.43 5.92
CA ALA A 230 -5.00 -16.70 4.65
C ALA A 230 -6.20 -17.04 3.74
N ARG A 231 -6.63 -18.33 3.72
CA ARG A 231 -7.78 -18.80 2.94
C ARG A 231 -9.08 -18.23 3.49
N GLU A 232 -9.29 -18.29 4.80
CA GLU A 232 -10.46 -17.71 5.45
C GLU A 232 -10.63 -16.21 5.11
N ASP A 233 -9.56 -15.45 5.19
CA ASP A 233 -9.59 -14.03 4.85
C ASP A 233 -9.88 -13.79 3.36
N VAL A 234 -9.34 -14.61 2.45
CA VAL A 234 -9.64 -14.50 1.02
C VAL A 234 -11.10 -14.84 0.73
N GLU A 235 -11.68 -15.84 1.39
CA GLU A 235 -13.09 -16.19 1.26
C GLU A 235 -13.98 -15.04 1.74
N ARG A 236 -13.67 -14.43 2.89
CA ARG A 236 -14.39 -13.25 3.39
C ARG A 236 -14.27 -12.04 2.46
N ALA A 237 -13.09 -11.83 1.89
CA ALA A 237 -12.88 -10.75 0.91
C ALA A 237 -13.71 -10.98 -0.36
N LEU A 238 -13.81 -12.24 -0.85
CA LEU A 238 -14.63 -12.59 -2.01
C LEU A 238 -16.12 -12.38 -1.74
N GLU A 239 -16.63 -12.81 -0.57
CA GLU A 239 -18.02 -12.60 -0.17
C GLU A 239 -18.40 -11.11 -0.17
N LEU A 240 -17.55 -10.27 0.45
CA LEU A 240 -17.80 -8.83 0.51
C LEU A 240 -17.70 -8.16 -0.86
N ALA A 241 -16.67 -8.49 -1.64
CA ALA A 241 -16.47 -7.90 -2.97
C ALA A 241 -17.63 -8.25 -3.92
N ASP A 242 -18.16 -9.49 -3.85
CA ASP A 242 -19.31 -9.91 -4.64
C ASP A 242 -20.58 -9.18 -4.20
N ALA A 243 -20.82 -9.08 -2.90
CA ALA A 243 -21.97 -8.34 -2.35
C ALA A 243 -21.95 -6.86 -2.74
N MET A 244 -20.77 -6.25 -2.80
CA MET A 244 -20.57 -4.85 -3.19
C MET A 244 -20.53 -4.64 -4.71
N GLN A 245 -20.48 -5.72 -5.50
CA GLN A 245 -20.29 -5.68 -6.96
C GLN A 245 -19.03 -4.88 -7.35
N ASP A 246 -17.97 -4.97 -6.53
CA ASP A 246 -16.69 -4.29 -6.75
C ASP A 246 -15.76 -5.18 -7.59
N SER A 247 -15.74 -4.93 -8.90
CA SER A 247 -14.91 -5.69 -9.85
C SER A 247 -13.42 -5.62 -9.55
N ARG A 248 -12.92 -4.50 -9.00
CA ARG A 248 -11.50 -4.36 -8.63
C ARG A 248 -11.15 -5.25 -7.44
N ALA A 249 -12.00 -5.22 -6.43
CA ALA A 249 -11.85 -6.05 -5.24
C ALA A 249 -12.00 -7.55 -5.57
N LEU A 250 -12.98 -7.91 -6.40
CA LEU A 250 -13.14 -9.27 -6.92
C LEU A 250 -11.90 -9.75 -7.66
N GLY A 251 -11.36 -8.93 -8.57
CA GLY A 251 -10.13 -9.24 -9.28
C GLY A 251 -8.96 -9.51 -8.33
N GLN A 252 -8.80 -8.66 -7.31
CA GLN A 252 -7.75 -8.81 -6.31
C GLN A 252 -7.94 -10.07 -5.44
N ALA A 253 -9.14 -10.35 -4.97
CA ALA A 253 -9.44 -11.51 -4.14
C ALA A 253 -9.29 -12.83 -4.94
N TYR A 254 -9.76 -12.89 -6.19
CA TYR A 254 -9.52 -14.04 -7.07
C TYR A 254 -8.03 -14.26 -7.35
N PHE A 255 -7.23 -13.19 -7.51
CA PHE A 255 -5.80 -13.36 -7.66
C PHE A 255 -5.14 -13.97 -6.42
N GLN A 256 -5.53 -13.53 -5.22
CA GLN A 256 -5.02 -14.14 -3.98
C GLN A 256 -5.47 -15.61 -3.84
N ALA A 257 -6.72 -15.91 -4.19
CA ALA A 257 -7.24 -17.29 -4.22
C ALA A 257 -6.45 -18.18 -5.20
N SER A 258 -6.09 -17.64 -6.37
CA SER A 258 -5.24 -18.35 -7.34
C SER A 258 -3.88 -18.71 -6.75
N VAL A 259 -3.20 -17.76 -6.11
CA VAL A 259 -1.88 -17.99 -5.49
C VAL A 259 -1.93 -19.03 -4.36
N LEU A 260 -3.01 -19.02 -3.55
CA LEU A 260 -3.19 -20.02 -2.50
C LEU A 260 -3.45 -21.42 -3.08
N ALA A 261 -4.34 -21.53 -4.06
CA ALA A 261 -4.67 -22.79 -4.73
C ALA A 261 -3.46 -23.38 -5.49
N GLU A 262 -2.64 -22.54 -6.14
CA GLU A 262 -1.39 -22.97 -6.79
C GLU A 262 -0.46 -23.65 -5.78
N ARG A 263 -0.29 -23.03 -4.63
CA ARG A 263 0.58 -23.53 -3.59
C ARG A 263 0.12 -24.86 -2.99
N ASP A 264 -1.20 -25.03 -2.85
CA ASP A 264 -1.81 -26.27 -2.35
C ASP A 264 -1.78 -27.40 -3.42
N GLY A 265 -1.21 -27.11 -4.61
CA GLY A 265 -1.12 -28.03 -5.73
C GLY A 265 -2.44 -28.17 -6.51
N HIS A 266 -3.45 -27.35 -6.22
CA HIS A 266 -4.74 -27.34 -6.91
C HIS A 266 -4.68 -26.50 -8.19
N TRP A 267 -3.76 -26.83 -9.10
CA TRP A 267 -3.39 -26.00 -10.26
C TRP A 267 -4.56 -25.67 -11.20
N VAL A 268 -5.53 -26.60 -11.37
CA VAL A 268 -6.72 -26.34 -12.19
C VAL A 268 -7.59 -25.26 -11.55
N LEU A 269 -7.78 -25.33 -10.22
CA LEU A 269 -8.56 -24.34 -9.48
C LEU A 269 -7.83 -22.98 -9.47
N ALA A 270 -6.51 -23.01 -9.26
CA ALA A 270 -5.67 -21.81 -9.33
C ALA A 270 -5.82 -21.09 -10.68
N ARG A 271 -5.76 -21.85 -11.78
CA ARG A 271 -5.95 -21.31 -13.13
C ARG A 271 -7.36 -20.72 -13.32
N THR A 272 -8.39 -21.38 -12.79
CA THR A 272 -9.77 -20.88 -12.86
C THR A 272 -9.90 -19.53 -12.12
N TYR A 273 -9.29 -19.40 -10.94
CA TYR A 273 -9.27 -18.13 -10.21
C TYR A 273 -8.47 -17.05 -10.93
N ALA A 274 -7.32 -17.40 -11.52
CA ALA A 274 -6.52 -16.45 -12.29
C ALA A 274 -7.30 -15.92 -13.52
N GLU A 275 -8.05 -16.78 -14.24
CA GLU A 275 -8.89 -16.37 -15.35
C GLU A 275 -10.04 -15.45 -14.90
N LYS A 276 -10.70 -15.75 -13.77
CA LYS A 276 -11.72 -14.88 -13.19
C LYS A 276 -11.13 -13.51 -12.81
N ALA A 277 -9.98 -13.49 -12.16
CA ALA A 277 -9.30 -12.25 -11.83
C ALA A 277 -8.95 -11.42 -13.07
N LYS A 278 -8.44 -12.10 -14.12
CA LYS A 278 -8.07 -11.46 -15.38
C LYS A 278 -9.30 -10.81 -16.04
N ALA A 279 -10.44 -11.50 -16.08
CA ALA A 279 -11.68 -10.95 -16.63
C ALA A 279 -12.10 -9.66 -15.91
N GLN A 280 -12.06 -9.64 -14.58
CA GLN A 280 -12.39 -8.43 -13.81
C GLN A 280 -11.49 -7.24 -14.15
N TYR A 281 -10.17 -7.47 -14.32
CA TYR A 281 -9.24 -6.40 -14.68
C TYR A 281 -9.31 -6.01 -16.16
N GLU A 282 -9.70 -6.91 -17.07
CA GLU A 282 -9.99 -6.57 -18.46
C GLU A 282 -11.19 -5.64 -18.57
N ASP A 283 -12.27 -5.90 -17.83
CA ASP A 283 -13.47 -5.05 -17.77
C ASP A 283 -13.14 -3.64 -17.22
N LEU A 284 -12.16 -3.55 -16.34
CA LEU A 284 -11.67 -2.28 -15.77
C LEU A 284 -10.60 -1.59 -16.63
N ALA A 285 -10.20 -2.18 -17.75
CA ALA A 285 -9.07 -1.73 -18.57
C ALA A 285 -7.74 -1.60 -17.76
N ASP A 286 -7.60 -2.34 -16.66
CA ASP A 286 -6.39 -2.34 -15.81
C ASP A 286 -5.31 -3.23 -16.43
N ARG A 287 -4.63 -2.69 -17.45
CA ARG A 287 -3.62 -3.39 -18.24
C ARG A 287 -2.48 -3.96 -17.40
N GLN A 288 -2.06 -3.25 -16.35
CA GLN A 288 -0.96 -3.71 -15.49
C GLN A 288 -1.32 -5.01 -14.76
N ASN A 289 -2.51 -5.07 -14.12
CA ASN A 289 -2.93 -6.29 -13.44
C ASN A 289 -3.26 -7.43 -14.42
N VAL A 290 -3.75 -7.12 -15.63
CA VAL A 290 -3.87 -8.11 -16.71
C VAL A 290 -2.51 -8.72 -17.04
N GLY A 291 -1.46 -7.92 -17.20
CA GLY A 291 -0.08 -8.39 -17.44
C GLY A 291 0.43 -9.32 -16.34
N ARG A 292 0.22 -8.95 -15.08
CA ARG A 292 0.59 -9.78 -13.91
C ARG A 292 -0.14 -11.13 -13.89
N LEU A 293 -1.41 -11.13 -14.25
CA LEU A 293 -2.19 -12.36 -14.33
C LEU A 293 -1.80 -13.24 -15.51
N LEU A 294 -1.43 -12.65 -16.65
CA LEU A 294 -0.84 -13.40 -17.77
C LEU A 294 0.46 -14.09 -17.33
N ASN A 295 1.32 -13.43 -16.57
CA ASN A 295 2.52 -14.07 -16.00
C ASN A 295 2.16 -15.24 -15.06
N ASN A 296 1.19 -15.06 -14.17
CA ASN A 296 0.70 -16.13 -13.29
C ASN A 296 0.11 -17.30 -14.09
N LEU A 297 -0.75 -17.02 -15.08
CA LEU A 297 -1.32 -18.03 -15.98
C LEU A 297 -0.25 -18.80 -16.75
N GLY A 298 0.84 -18.13 -17.16
CA GLY A 298 1.99 -18.77 -17.77
C GLY A 298 2.63 -19.81 -16.86
N GLY A 299 2.88 -19.48 -15.60
CA GLY A 299 3.36 -20.42 -14.59
C GLY A 299 2.41 -21.61 -14.38
N LEU A 300 1.12 -21.34 -14.26
CA LEU A 300 0.08 -22.37 -14.07
C LEU A 300 -0.08 -23.29 -15.27
N ASP A 301 -0.05 -22.77 -16.50
CA ASP A 301 -0.10 -23.60 -17.71
C ASP A 301 1.15 -24.49 -17.83
N PHE A 302 2.32 -24.00 -17.40
CA PHE A 302 3.53 -24.82 -17.32
C PHE A 302 3.35 -25.98 -16.31
N LEU A 303 2.83 -25.70 -15.10
CA LEU A 303 2.56 -26.72 -14.07
C LEU A 303 1.53 -27.76 -14.55
N LEU A 304 0.59 -27.34 -15.41
CA LEU A 304 -0.41 -28.21 -16.04
C LEU A 304 0.12 -28.98 -17.27
N GLY A 305 1.43 -28.92 -17.57
CA GLY A 305 2.04 -29.61 -18.67
C GLY A 305 1.74 -29.02 -20.05
N LYS A 306 1.50 -27.72 -20.14
CA LYS A 306 1.18 -26.96 -21.37
C LYS A 306 2.25 -25.90 -21.66
N PRO A 307 3.50 -26.29 -21.92
CA PRO A 307 4.61 -25.34 -22.04
C PRO A 307 4.44 -24.33 -23.18
N GLU A 308 3.79 -24.71 -24.30
CA GLU A 308 3.54 -23.79 -25.42
C GLU A 308 2.61 -22.65 -25.01
N LYS A 309 1.52 -22.96 -24.28
CA LYS A 309 0.60 -21.95 -23.74
C LYS A 309 1.28 -21.08 -22.66
N ALA A 310 2.13 -21.70 -21.85
CA ALA A 310 2.91 -20.97 -20.87
C ALA A 310 3.79 -19.89 -21.55
N VAL A 311 4.51 -20.26 -22.61
CA VAL A 311 5.33 -19.32 -23.39
C VAL A 311 4.49 -18.22 -24.04
N GLU A 312 3.29 -18.56 -24.56
CA GLU A 312 2.36 -17.58 -25.14
C GLU A 312 1.92 -16.54 -24.09
N HIS A 313 1.43 -17.00 -22.94
CA HIS A 313 0.99 -16.10 -21.87
C HIS A 313 2.13 -15.22 -21.35
N LEU A 314 3.34 -15.77 -21.18
CA LEU A 314 4.49 -15.02 -20.70
C LEU A 314 4.97 -13.96 -21.70
N LYS A 315 4.93 -14.25 -22.99
CA LYS A 315 5.21 -13.26 -24.05
C LYS A 315 4.18 -12.14 -24.05
N ASN A 316 2.90 -12.47 -23.88
CA ASN A 316 1.85 -11.49 -23.77
C ASN A 316 2.00 -10.64 -22.50
N ALA A 317 2.40 -11.26 -21.36
CA ALA A 317 2.70 -10.54 -20.12
C ALA A 317 3.83 -9.51 -20.32
N PHE A 318 4.90 -9.93 -21.00
CA PHE A 318 6.01 -9.04 -21.33
C PHE A 318 5.58 -7.87 -22.24
N SER A 319 4.81 -8.16 -23.30
CA SER A 319 4.29 -7.12 -24.19
C SER A 319 3.45 -6.09 -23.44
N VAL A 320 2.54 -6.57 -22.58
CA VAL A 320 1.70 -5.68 -21.76
C VAL A 320 2.54 -4.85 -20.79
N ALA A 321 3.55 -5.44 -20.16
CA ALA A 321 4.44 -4.71 -19.25
C ALA A 321 5.20 -3.57 -19.96
N LEU A 322 5.65 -3.79 -21.20
CA LEU A 322 6.26 -2.75 -22.03
C LEU A 322 5.27 -1.66 -22.42
N GLU A 323 4.03 -2.01 -22.79
CA GLU A 323 2.97 -1.05 -23.13
C GLU A 323 2.69 -0.08 -21.97
N VAL A 324 2.70 -0.59 -20.73
CA VAL A 324 2.41 0.23 -19.53
C VAL A 324 3.67 0.87 -18.92
N GLY A 325 4.86 0.58 -19.49
CA GLY A 325 6.14 1.13 -18.99
C GLY A 325 6.54 0.58 -17.61
N HIS A 326 6.23 -0.68 -17.30
CA HIS A 326 6.49 -1.28 -15.99
C HIS A 326 7.61 -2.31 -16.06
N ASP A 327 8.87 -1.85 -15.92
CA ASP A 327 10.08 -2.67 -16.08
C ASP A 327 10.16 -3.87 -15.13
N GLU A 328 9.65 -3.73 -13.90
CA GLU A 328 9.61 -4.84 -12.92
C GLU A 328 8.77 -6.01 -13.43
N ASP A 329 7.56 -5.74 -13.93
CA ASP A 329 6.66 -6.76 -14.47
C ASP A 329 7.24 -7.34 -15.78
N ALA A 330 7.93 -6.52 -16.60
CA ALA A 330 8.63 -6.97 -17.80
C ALA A 330 9.78 -7.94 -17.45
N ALA A 331 10.62 -7.60 -16.48
CA ALA A 331 11.71 -8.46 -16.02
C ALA A 331 11.18 -9.79 -15.46
N LYS A 332 10.11 -9.78 -14.67
CA LYS A 332 9.46 -10.98 -14.12
C LYS A 332 8.93 -11.91 -15.24
N ALA A 333 8.30 -11.34 -16.28
CA ALA A 333 7.79 -12.11 -17.39
C ALA A 333 8.92 -12.81 -18.18
N VAL A 334 10.02 -12.10 -18.46
CA VAL A 334 11.19 -12.64 -19.15
C VAL A 334 11.92 -13.67 -18.28
N SER A 335 12.02 -13.44 -16.97
CA SER A 335 12.57 -14.41 -16.02
C SER A 335 11.74 -15.71 -16.00
N SER A 336 10.41 -15.60 -15.98
CA SER A 336 9.52 -16.77 -16.08
C SER A 336 9.69 -17.51 -17.39
N LEU A 337 9.89 -16.81 -18.53
CA LEU A 337 10.21 -17.43 -19.82
C LEU A 337 11.54 -18.20 -19.76
N ALA A 338 12.58 -17.63 -19.16
CA ALA A 338 13.85 -18.29 -18.97
C ALA A 338 13.70 -19.59 -18.16
N GLN A 339 12.91 -19.58 -17.10
CA GLN A 339 12.62 -20.76 -16.28
C GLN A 339 11.87 -21.84 -17.06
N VAL A 340 10.86 -21.47 -17.87
CA VAL A 340 10.13 -22.43 -18.72
C VAL A 340 11.07 -23.06 -19.72
N HIS A 341 11.91 -22.29 -20.42
CA HIS A 341 12.88 -22.82 -21.39
C HIS A 341 13.90 -23.74 -20.73
N LEU A 342 14.41 -23.37 -19.55
CA LEU A 342 15.35 -24.23 -18.81
C LEU A 342 14.70 -25.58 -18.47
N ARG A 343 13.48 -25.58 -17.95
CA ARG A 343 12.76 -26.79 -17.53
C ARG A 343 12.30 -27.65 -18.70
N THR A 344 12.15 -27.07 -19.90
CA THR A 344 11.85 -27.81 -21.13
C THR A 344 13.12 -28.31 -21.85
N GLY A 345 14.32 -28.07 -21.29
CA GLY A 345 15.59 -28.52 -21.82
C GLY A 345 16.20 -27.61 -22.91
N ASP A 346 15.60 -26.45 -23.17
CA ASP A 346 16.12 -25.46 -24.12
C ASP A 346 17.07 -24.48 -23.39
N ALA A 347 18.27 -24.98 -23.08
CA ALA A 347 19.25 -24.21 -22.34
C ALA A 347 19.75 -22.95 -23.07
N VAL A 348 19.72 -22.96 -24.41
CA VAL A 348 20.13 -21.80 -25.22
C VAL A 348 19.14 -20.66 -25.09
N ARG A 349 17.82 -20.93 -25.24
CA ARG A 349 16.79 -19.91 -25.03
C ARG A 349 16.70 -19.50 -23.58
N ALA A 350 16.90 -20.42 -22.63
CA ALA A 350 16.93 -20.08 -21.21
C ALA A 350 18.03 -19.04 -20.89
N GLU A 351 19.25 -19.24 -21.45
CA GLU A 351 20.34 -18.26 -21.32
C GLU A 351 19.99 -16.91 -21.94
N GLU A 352 19.44 -16.90 -23.16
CA GLU A 352 19.05 -15.68 -23.87
C GLU A 352 18.05 -14.87 -23.05
N GLN A 353 16.99 -15.50 -22.56
CA GLN A 353 15.96 -14.84 -21.75
C GLN A 353 16.50 -14.42 -20.38
N ALA A 354 17.34 -15.22 -19.73
CA ALA A 354 17.96 -14.84 -18.47
C ALA A 354 18.84 -13.60 -18.61
N ARG A 355 19.68 -13.53 -19.65
CA ARG A 355 20.49 -12.33 -19.93
C ARG A 355 19.63 -11.10 -20.23
N HIS A 356 18.53 -11.27 -20.96
CA HIS A 356 17.59 -10.21 -21.25
C HIS A 356 16.91 -9.70 -19.96
N ALA A 357 16.47 -10.59 -19.09
CA ALA A 357 15.90 -10.21 -17.78
C ALA A 357 16.92 -9.40 -16.94
N LEU A 358 18.18 -9.85 -16.87
CA LEU A 358 19.25 -9.12 -16.15
C LEU A 358 19.52 -7.74 -16.76
N GLN A 359 19.41 -7.59 -18.07
CA GLN A 359 19.55 -6.29 -18.74
C GLN A 359 18.42 -5.32 -18.35
N ILE A 360 17.17 -5.81 -18.23
CA ILE A 360 16.03 -5.00 -17.78
C ILE A 360 16.18 -4.61 -16.30
N ILE A 361 16.62 -5.56 -15.45
CA ILE A 361 16.81 -5.32 -14.01
C ILE A 361 17.92 -4.28 -13.78
N GLY A 362 19.03 -4.36 -14.50
CA GLY A 362 20.18 -3.46 -14.32
C GLY A 362 20.76 -3.54 -12.90
N GLU A 363 21.03 -2.37 -12.30
CA GLU A 363 21.59 -2.23 -10.95
C GLU A 363 20.54 -1.87 -9.90
N ARG A 364 19.29 -2.24 -10.11
CA ARG A 364 18.17 -1.89 -9.21
C ARG A 364 18.20 -2.69 -7.92
N GLU A 365 18.39 -1.99 -6.79
CA GLU A 365 18.44 -2.59 -5.44
C GLU A 365 17.09 -3.16 -4.98
N ASP A 366 15.98 -2.66 -5.50
CA ASP A 366 14.64 -3.15 -5.20
C ASP A 366 14.29 -4.48 -5.87
N MET A 367 15.16 -4.98 -6.79
CA MET A 367 14.99 -6.22 -7.54
C MET A 367 16.09 -7.27 -7.27
N LEU A 368 16.76 -7.21 -6.14
CA LEU A 368 17.86 -8.15 -5.79
C LEU A 368 17.40 -9.62 -5.74
N ASP A 369 16.20 -9.89 -5.30
CA ASP A 369 15.61 -11.24 -5.27
C ASP A 369 15.39 -11.79 -6.68
N GLU A 370 14.84 -10.99 -7.58
CA GLU A 370 14.65 -11.37 -8.97
C GLU A 370 15.99 -11.54 -9.69
N ALA A 371 16.93 -10.60 -9.50
CA ALA A 371 18.27 -10.70 -10.08
C ALA A 371 18.99 -11.99 -9.65
N GLY A 372 18.90 -12.34 -8.36
CA GLY A 372 19.46 -13.58 -7.82
C GLY A 372 18.84 -14.84 -8.43
N ASN A 373 17.51 -14.85 -8.57
CA ASN A 373 16.80 -15.97 -9.22
C ASN A 373 17.17 -16.10 -10.71
N VAL A 374 17.27 -14.99 -11.43
CA VAL A 374 17.67 -14.99 -12.85
C VAL A 374 19.12 -15.44 -13.02
N GLN A 375 20.04 -15.03 -12.14
CA GLN A 375 21.42 -15.52 -12.14
C GLN A 375 21.49 -17.03 -11.88
N LEU A 376 20.62 -17.56 -11.01
CA LEU A 376 20.50 -19.00 -10.78
C LEU A 376 20.02 -19.74 -12.03
N VAL A 377 19.04 -19.21 -12.76
CA VAL A 377 18.56 -19.78 -14.03
C VAL A 377 19.66 -19.73 -15.08
N LEU A 378 20.36 -18.60 -15.21
CA LEU A 378 21.50 -18.44 -16.13
C LEU A 378 22.58 -19.44 -15.82
N GLY A 379 22.99 -19.60 -14.56
CA GLY A 379 24.02 -20.54 -14.16
C GLY A 379 23.67 -22.00 -14.50
N ARG A 380 22.41 -22.39 -14.29
CA ARG A 380 21.92 -23.72 -14.67
C ARG A 380 21.88 -23.91 -16.19
N ALA A 381 21.43 -22.92 -16.95
CA ALA A 381 21.41 -22.96 -18.40
C ALA A 381 22.82 -23.11 -18.98
N LEU A 382 23.81 -22.41 -18.42
CA LEU A 382 25.22 -22.53 -18.81
C LEU A 382 25.83 -23.89 -18.41
N LEU A 383 25.43 -24.42 -17.26
CA LEU A 383 25.81 -25.74 -16.78
C LEU A 383 25.33 -26.84 -17.74
N ASP A 384 24.09 -26.75 -18.22
CA ASP A 384 23.50 -27.70 -19.15
C ASP A 384 24.19 -27.63 -20.55
N GLN A 385 24.70 -26.45 -20.90
CA GLN A 385 25.52 -26.25 -22.11
C GLN A 385 27.00 -26.69 -21.96
N GLY A 386 27.43 -27.11 -20.76
CA GLY A 386 28.80 -27.48 -20.46
C GLY A 386 29.79 -26.32 -20.31
N ARG A 387 29.30 -25.08 -20.20
CA ARG A 387 30.10 -23.85 -20.02
C ARG A 387 30.39 -23.61 -18.55
N LEU A 388 31.23 -24.50 -17.95
CA LEU A 388 31.36 -24.61 -16.48
C LEU A 388 31.93 -23.37 -15.81
N ASP A 389 32.80 -22.58 -16.43
CA ASP A 389 33.41 -21.40 -15.82
C ASP A 389 32.45 -20.22 -15.82
N GLU A 390 31.66 -20.08 -16.88
CA GLU A 390 30.61 -19.06 -16.93
C GLU A 390 29.45 -19.43 -15.97
N ALA A 391 29.10 -20.70 -15.88
CA ALA A 391 28.13 -21.22 -14.90
C ALA A 391 28.58 -20.90 -13.48
N GLN A 392 29.87 -21.12 -13.13
CA GLN A 392 30.41 -20.75 -11.82
C GLN A 392 30.18 -19.24 -11.52
N SER A 393 30.59 -18.40 -12.49
CA SER A 393 30.46 -16.94 -12.31
C SER A 393 29.00 -16.50 -12.07
N ALA A 394 28.04 -17.08 -12.80
CA ALA A 394 26.63 -16.78 -12.63
C ALA A 394 26.08 -17.29 -11.27
N LEU A 395 26.47 -18.51 -10.86
CA LEU A 395 26.03 -19.11 -9.59
C LEU A 395 26.64 -18.40 -8.37
N ASP A 396 27.89 -17.93 -8.46
CA ASP A 396 28.51 -17.13 -7.39
C ASP A 396 27.77 -15.80 -7.21
N ARG A 397 27.42 -15.12 -8.31
CA ARG A 397 26.57 -13.91 -8.26
C ARG A 397 25.19 -14.19 -7.69
N ALA A 398 24.59 -15.34 -8.04
CA ALA A 398 23.30 -15.75 -7.46
C ALA A 398 23.41 -15.91 -5.94
N GLU A 399 24.47 -16.59 -5.44
CA GLU A 399 24.71 -16.75 -4.01
C GLU A 399 24.89 -15.39 -3.32
N ASP A 400 25.71 -14.50 -3.87
CA ASP A 400 25.97 -13.17 -3.33
C ASP A 400 24.66 -12.35 -3.18
N LEU A 401 23.83 -12.32 -4.21
CA LEU A 401 22.56 -11.60 -4.20
C LEU A 401 21.55 -12.24 -3.23
N LEU A 402 21.38 -13.56 -3.30
CA LEU A 402 20.41 -14.29 -2.49
C LEU A 402 20.84 -14.40 -1.02
N SER A 403 22.13 -14.27 -0.69
CA SER A 403 22.64 -14.24 0.69
C SER A 403 22.21 -12.97 1.44
N GLN A 404 21.94 -11.88 0.75
CA GLN A 404 21.43 -10.63 1.32
C GLN A 404 19.96 -10.73 1.73
N LEU A 405 19.27 -11.75 1.24
CA LEU A 405 17.87 -12.00 1.57
C LEU A 405 17.74 -12.93 2.78
N SER A 406 16.71 -12.75 3.57
CA SER A 406 16.42 -13.59 4.75
C SER A 406 15.95 -15.02 4.39
N SER A 407 15.61 -15.27 3.11
CA SER A 407 15.04 -16.54 2.65
C SER A 407 16.07 -17.65 2.55
N ALA A 408 15.96 -18.66 3.43
CA ALA A 408 16.80 -19.85 3.38
C ALA A 408 16.55 -20.71 2.15
N SER A 409 15.34 -20.75 1.59
CA SER A 409 15.03 -21.52 0.39
C SER A 409 15.76 -21.00 -0.86
N HIS A 410 15.92 -19.68 -0.99
CA HIS A 410 16.68 -19.10 -2.10
C HIS A 410 18.16 -19.43 -2.00
N ARG A 411 18.76 -19.34 -0.80
CA ARG A 411 20.16 -19.74 -0.58
C ARG A 411 20.38 -21.22 -0.84
N ALA A 412 19.45 -22.06 -0.38
CA ALA A 412 19.54 -23.51 -0.64
C ALA A 412 19.51 -23.83 -2.13
N ALA A 413 18.70 -23.14 -2.93
CA ALA A 413 18.64 -23.33 -4.37
C ALA A 413 19.97 -22.98 -5.07
N ALA A 414 20.67 -21.93 -4.62
CA ALA A 414 22.00 -21.56 -5.12
C ALA A 414 23.03 -22.64 -4.75
N TRP A 415 23.06 -23.13 -3.50
CA TRP A 415 24.00 -24.18 -3.10
C TRP A 415 23.75 -25.52 -3.80
N ILE A 416 22.49 -25.88 -4.10
CA ILE A 416 22.18 -27.07 -4.90
C ILE A 416 22.78 -26.92 -6.32
N ALA A 417 22.57 -25.79 -6.97
CA ALA A 417 23.10 -25.56 -8.31
C ALA A 417 24.66 -25.55 -8.35
N GLN A 418 25.29 -24.99 -7.32
CA GLN A 418 26.75 -25.06 -7.18
C GLN A 418 27.22 -26.49 -6.90
N GLY A 419 26.45 -27.29 -6.16
CA GLY A 419 26.69 -28.72 -5.95
C GLY A 419 26.63 -29.51 -7.26
N ASP A 420 25.63 -29.22 -8.10
CA ASP A 420 25.50 -29.81 -9.45
C ASP A 420 26.72 -29.47 -10.32
N LEU A 421 27.19 -28.21 -10.26
CA LEU A 421 28.40 -27.78 -10.96
C LEU A 421 29.65 -28.52 -10.43
N ALA A 422 29.82 -28.66 -9.11
CA ALA A 422 30.93 -29.36 -8.50
C ALA A 422 30.93 -30.84 -8.93
N THR A 423 29.77 -31.48 -8.98
CA THR A 423 29.59 -32.84 -9.47
C THR A 423 30.03 -32.97 -10.94
N LYS A 424 29.61 -32.01 -11.80
CA LYS A 424 30.03 -31.98 -13.21
C LYS A 424 31.53 -31.79 -13.40
N ARG A 425 32.21 -31.13 -12.45
CA ARG A 425 33.66 -30.97 -12.40
C ARG A 425 34.40 -32.17 -11.79
N GLY A 426 33.71 -33.17 -11.25
CA GLY A 426 34.26 -34.30 -10.53
C GLY A 426 34.72 -34.01 -9.11
N ASP A 427 34.34 -32.87 -8.53
CA ASP A 427 34.66 -32.52 -7.15
C ASP A 427 33.51 -32.98 -6.18
N GLU A 428 33.47 -34.30 -5.96
CA GLU A 428 32.47 -34.95 -5.11
C GLU A 428 32.49 -34.43 -3.67
N ARG A 429 33.66 -34.01 -3.14
CA ARG A 429 33.77 -33.48 -1.77
C ARG A 429 33.07 -32.13 -1.64
N ARG A 430 33.28 -31.24 -2.57
CA ARG A 430 32.66 -29.93 -2.63
C ARG A 430 31.15 -30.06 -2.84
N ALA A 431 30.73 -30.94 -3.74
CA ALA A 431 29.32 -31.24 -4.00
C ALA A 431 28.61 -31.70 -2.72
N ALA A 432 29.17 -32.68 -1.99
CA ALA A 432 28.60 -33.17 -0.74
C ALA A 432 28.46 -32.08 0.34
N VAL A 433 29.43 -31.17 0.46
CA VAL A 433 29.37 -30.03 1.40
C VAL A 433 28.23 -29.09 1.02
N LEU A 434 28.09 -28.74 -0.24
CA LEU A 434 27.06 -27.81 -0.72
C LEU A 434 25.65 -28.38 -0.58
N TYR A 435 25.43 -29.64 -0.92
CA TYR A 435 24.14 -30.31 -0.73
C TYR A 435 23.76 -30.43 0.76
N ARG A 436 24.75 -30.74 1.63
CA ARG A 436 24.52 -30.76 3.08
C ARG A 436 24.09 -29.37 3.59
N ARG A 437 24.81 -28.32 3.20
CA ARG A 437 24.50 -26.93 3.58
C ARG A 437 23.09 -26.53 3.12
N ALA A 438 22.69 -26.93 1.91
CA ALA A 438 21.35 -26.72 1.41
C ALA A 438 20.29 -27.47 2.23
N ALA A 439 20.57 -28.75 2.58
CA ALA A 439 19.67 -29.56 3.38
C ALA A 439 19.49 -29.00 4.79
N GLU A 440 20.59 -28.60 5.47
CA GLU A 440 20.57 -27.98 6.78
C GLU A 440 19.73 -26.70 6.79
N ALA A 441 19.93 -25.80 5.80
CA ALA A 441 19.16 -24.57 5.69
C ALA A 441 17.66 -24.80 5.45
N LEU A 442 17.27 -25.92 4.83
CA LEU A 442 15.87 -26.28 4.64
C LEU A 442 15.26 -27.00 5.85
N GLN A 443 16.08 -27.62 6.71
CA GLN A 443 15.64 -28.30 7.94
C GLN A 443 15.28 -27.30 9.05
N ASP A 444 16.00 -26.20 9.17
CA ASP A 444 15.71 -25.12 10.14
C ASP A 444 14.33 -24.47 9.97
N PHE A 445 13.62 -24.82 8.90
CA PHE A 445 12.26 -24.35 8.58
C PHE A 445 11.13 -25.31 9.01
N ARG A 446 11.42 -26.41 9.69
CA ARG A 446 10.39 -27.40 10.08
C ARG A 446 9.92 -27.34 11.54
N PHE A 447 10.38 -26.36 12.31
CA PHE A 447 9.96 -26.16 13.71
C PHE A 447 9.39 -24.76 13.95
#